data_13cb160030fb82fda2077bf65c4ebfba
#
_entry.id   13cb160030fb82fda2077bf65c4ebfba
#
_cell.length_a   1.000
_cell.length_b   1.000
_cell.length_c   1.000
_cell.angle_alpha   90.00
_cell.angle_beta   90.00
_cell.angle_gamma   90.00
#
_symmetry.space_group_name_H-M   'P 1'
#
loop_
_entity.id
_entity.type
_entity.pdbx_description
1 polymer ?
#
loop_
_entity_poly.entity_id
_entity_poly.type
_entity_poly.pdbx_seq_one_letter_code
_entity_poly.pdbx_strand_id
1 'polypeptide(L)'
;MEVDERTFKELIHRHRDMIWSICKSYRLSAAWTTEDAFHEVLCDIWRGLGSFDKRSSERTWVYRVATNTMITLTRKIGNQPTMEATDYPEPSYRDDDYYDLVEMIEATTEPDRTIIKAHAQGFSYAEIAKITGLTVGAVSMRLTRALRQLRKQYNQ
;
A
#
# COMPACT_ATOMS: atom_id res chain seq x y z
N MET A 1 13.88 -3.86 22.95
CA MET A 1 15.07 -4.20 22.15
C MET A 1 15.56 -2.93 21.47
N GLU A 2 16.82 -2.63 21.69
CA GLU A 2 17.42 -1.46 21.03
C GLU A 2 17.57 -1.72 19.55
N VAL A 3 17.07 -0.80 18.72
CA VAL A 3 17.14 -0.95 17.27
C VAL A 3 18.54 -0.57 16.81
N ASP A 4 19.25 -1.54 16.26
CA ASP A 4 20.56 -1.32 15.67
C ASP A 4 20.39 -0.73 14.26
N GLU A 5 21.14 0.34 13.99
CA GLU A 5 21.17 1.01 12.68
C GLU A 5 21.48 0.04 11.54
N ARG A 6 22.36 -0.91 11.77
CA ARG A 6 22.72 -1.93 10.78
C ARG A 6 21.52 -2.83 10.44
N THR A 7 20.80 -3.31 11.44
CA THR A 7 19.60 -4.13 11.26
C THR A 7 18.54 -3.38 10.46
N PHE A 8 18.34 -2.11 10.77
CA PHE A 8 17.42 -1.25 10.03
C PHE A 8 17.83 -1.10 8.57
N LYS A 9 19.08 -0.78 8.30
CA LYS A 9 19.59 -0.63 6.93
C LYS A 9 19.44 -1.89 6.11
N GLU A 10 19.73 -3.05 6.69
CA GLU A 10 19.57 -4.34 6.03
C GLU A 10 18.11 -4.64 5.71
N LEU A 11 17.19 -4.35 6.63
CA LEU A 11 15.75 -4.51 6.41
C LEU A 11 15.27 -3.62 5.25
N ILE A 12 15.64 -2.36 5.26
CA ILE A 12 15.26 -1.42 4.21
C ILE A 12 15.82 -1.88 2.86
N HIS A 13 17.06 -2.34 2.83
CA HIS A 13 17.65 -2.83 1.58
C HIS A 13 16.88 -4.02 0.99
N ARG A 14 16.44 -4.96 1.84
CA ARG A 14 15.65 -6.12 1.39
C ARG A 14 14.28 -5.75 0.83
N HIS A 15 13.65 -4.70 1.37
CA HIS A 15 12.27 -4.34 1.07
C HIS A 15 12.11 -3.02 0.33
N ARG A 16 13.21 -2.43 -0.09
CA ARG A 16 13.23 -1.09 -0.71
C ARG A 16 12.27 -0.98 -1.89
N ASP A 17 12.32 -1.91 -2.82
CA ASP A 17 11.50 -1.87 -4.02
C ASP A 17 10.02 -2.01 -3.71
N MET A 18 9.68 -2.87 -2.75
CA MET A 18 8.30 -3.04 -2.28
C MET A 18 7.78 -1.75 -1.64
N ILE A 19 8.57 -1.13 -0.76
CA ILE A 19 8.19 0.14 -0.09
C ILE A 19 7.98 1.24 -1.13
N TRP A 20 8.90 1.38 -2.07
CA TRP A 20 8.81 2.37 -3.14
C TRP A 20 7.56 2.17 -3.98
N SER A 21 7.28 0.93 -4.38
CA SER A 21 6.09 0.56 -5.13
C SER A 21 4.80 0.92 -4.39
N ILE A 22 4.74 0.65 -3.08
CA ILE A 22 3.60 1.05 -2.25
C ILE A 22 3.43 2.57 -2.27
N CYS A 23 4.50 3.33 -2.06
CA CYS A 23 4.45 4.80 -2.04
C CYS A 23 3.97 5.36 -3.38
N LYS A 24 4.43 4.81 -4.49
CA LYS A 24 4.00 5.22 -5.83
C LYS A 24 2.54 4.93 -6.12
N SER A 25 1.97 3.93 -5.48
CA SER A 25 0.59 3.50 -5.73
C SER A 25 -0.46 4.43 -5.11
N TYR A 26 -0.06 5.37 -4.28
CA TYR A 26 -0.97 6.33 -3.65
C TYR A 26 -0.88 7.68 -4.32
N ARG A 27 -2.05 8.34 -4.48
CA ARG A 27 -2.11 9.72 -4.97
C ARG A 27 -1.82 10.66 -3.82
N LEU A 28 -0.72 11.40 -3.96
CA LEU A 28 -0.30 12.42 -3.01
C LEU A 28 -0.61 13.81 -3.57
N SER A 29 -0.84 14.78 -2.67
CA SER A 29 -1.00 16.16 -3.10
C SER A 29 0.31 16.69 -3.70
N ALA A 30 0.25 17.78 -4.46
CA ALA A 30 1.40 18.41 -5.07
C ALA A 30 2.49 18.83 -4.07
N ALA A 31 2.14 18.95 -2.78
CA ALA A 31 3.08 19.28 -1.71
C ALA A 31 3.95 18.09 -1.27
N TRP A 32 3.58 16.87 -1.69
CA TRP A 32 4.26 15.65 -1.27
C TRP A 32 4.75 14.86 -2.48
N THR A 33 6.04 14.59 -2.54
CA THR A 33 6.62 13.70 -3.54
C THR A 33 6.58 12.25 -3.04
N THR A 34 6.78 11.30 -3.96
CA THR A 34 6.94 9.89 -3.58
C THR A 34 8.14 9.71 -2.64
N GLU A 35 9.20 10.49 -2.85
CA GLU A 35 10.38 10.46 -1.98
C GLU A 35 10.06 10.91 -0.57
N ASP A 36 9.26 11.96 -0.41
CA ASP A 36 8.80 12.43 0.91
C ASP A 36 8.01 11.33 1.62
N ALA A 37 7.10 10.68 0.91
CA ALA A 37 6.31 9.57 1.44
C ALA A 37 7.21 8.39 1.83
N PHE A 38 8.19 8.06 0.99
CA PHE A 38 9.16 7.02 1.28
C PHE A 38 9.91 7.30 2.59
N HIS A 39 10.36 8.53 2.80
CA HIS A 39 11.02 8.93 4.04
C HIS A 39 10.11 8.78 5.26
N GLU A 40 8.82 9.14 5.14
CA GLU A 40 7.85 8.94 6.23
C GLU A 40 7.68 7.46 6.57
N VAL A 41 7.63 6.60 5.57
CA VAL A 41 7.55 5.15 5.79
C VAL A 41 8.79 4.66 6.51
N LEU A 42 9.99 5.10 6.11
CA LEU A 42 11.24 4.72 6.77
C LEU A 42 11.24 5.15 8.24
N CYS A 43 10.75 6.35 8.55
CA CYS A 43 10.63 6.83 9.92
C CYS A 43 9.70 5.94 10.74
N ASP A 44 8.56 5.55 10.20
CA ASP A 44 7.60 4.69 10.90
C ASP A 44 8.13 3.27 11.09
N ILE A 45 8.87 2.75 10.12
CA ILE A 45 9.56 1.46 10.26
C ILE A 45 10.60 1.54 11.39
N TRP A 46 11.40 2.59 11.42
CA TRP A 46 12.38 2.82 12.49
C TRP A 46 11.71 2.82 13.87
N ARG A 47 10.63 3.60 14.02
CA ARG A 47 9.90 3.70 15.28
C ARG A 47 9.29 2.38 15.74
N GLY A 48 8.82 1.58 14.78
CA GLY A 48 8.12 0.33 15.06
C GLY A 48 9.01 -0.91 15.17
N LEU A 49 10.26 -0.83 14.66
CA LEU A 49 11.11 -2.01 14.54
C LEU A 49 11.44 -2.66 15.89
N GLY A 50 11.61 -1.85 16.93
CA GLY A 50 11.88 -2.35 18.29
C GLY A 50 10.73 -3.15 18.89
N SER A 51 9.50 -2.94 18.42
CA SER A 51 8.30 -3.65 18.87
C SER A 51 7.86 -4.78 17.94
N PHE A 52 8.61 -5.00 16.86
CA PHE A 52 8.32 -6.11 15.96
C PHE A 52 8.62 -7.44 16.65
N ASP A 53 7.58 -8.22 16.90
CA ASP A 53 7.64 -9.45 17.72
C ASP A 53 7.66 -10.75 16.89
N LYS A 54 7.83 -10.63 15.58
CA LYS A 54 7.89 -11.76 14.64
C LYS A 54 6.61 -12.62 14.57
N ARG A 55 5.45 -12.10 14.98
CA ARG A 55 4.15 -12.76 14.79
C ARG A 55 3.72 -12.86 13.35
N SER A 56 4.33 -12.07 12.49
CA SER A 56 4.18 -12.15 11.04
C SER A 56 5.57 -12.23 10.40
N SER A 57 5.63 -12.52 9.11
CA SER A 57 6.87 -12.39 8.36
C SER A 57 7.33 -10.93 8.34
N GLU A 58 8.61 -10.70 8.20
CA GLU A 58 9.19 -9.37 8.03
C GLU A 58 8.52 -8.62 6.86
N ARG A 59 8.34 -9.30 5.73
CA ARG A 59 7.68 -8.73 4.55
C ARG A 59 6.26 -8.27 4.84
N THR A 60 5.46 -9.07 5.53
CA THR A 60 4.09 -8.73 5.91
C THR A 60 4.06 -7.52 6.85
N TRP A 61 4.95 -7.50 7.83
CA TRP A 61 5.04 -6.40 8.78
C TRP A 61 5.43 -5.08 8.09
N VAL A 62 6.45 -5.11 7.23
CA VAL A 62 6.89 -3.92 6.46
C VAL A 62 5.75 -3.42 5.56
N TYR A 63 5.06 -4.33 4.89
CA TYR A 63 3.92 -3.98 4.04
C TYR A 63 2.82 -3.29 4.84
N ARG A 64 2.51 -3.83 6.02
CA ARG A 64 1.53 -3.23 6.94
C ARG A 64 1.92 -1.82 7.37
N VAL A 65 3.17 -1.62 7.80
CA VAL A 65 3.66 -0.30 8.24
C VAL A 65 3.59 0.69 7.09
N ALA A 66 4.10 0.33 5.93
CA ALA A 66 4.11 1.20 4.75
C ALA A 66 2.68 1.57 4.33
N THR A 67 1.77 0.61 4.26
CA THR A 67 0.37 0.85 3.90
C THR A 67 -0.32 1.76 4.91
N ASN A 68 -0.15 1.50 6.20
CA ASN A 68 -0.74 2.33 7.25
C ASN A 68 -0.21 3.77 7.21
N THR A 69 1.08 3.95 6.96
CA THR A 69 1.69 5.27 6.79
C THR A 69 1.05 6.00 5.62
N MET A 70 0.92 5.34 4.47
CA MET A 70 0.35 5.94 3.28
C MET A 70 -1.13 6.29 3.45
N ILE A 71 -1.91 5.44 4.09
CA ILE A 71 -3.32 5.72 4.40
C ILE A 71 -3.42 6.95 5.31
N THR A 72 -2.58 7.04 6.32
CA THR A 72 -2.55 8.19 7.24
C THR A 72 -2.18 9.48 6.50
N LEU A 73 -1.17 9.45 5.63
CA LEU A 73 -0.77 10.60 4.83
C LEU A 73 -1.87 11.05 3.89
N THR A 74 -2.53 10.13 3.21
CA THR A 74 -3.61 10.47 2.28
C THR A 74 -4.84 11.05 2.99
N ARG A 75 -5.13 10.64 4.22
CA ARG A 75 -6.19 11.25 5.06
C ARG A 75 -5.86 12.68 5.44
N LYS A 76 -4.63 12.94 5.88
CA LYS A 76 -4.19 14.29 6.29
C LYS A 76 -4.22 15.26 5.11
N ILE A 77 -3.92 14.77 3.91
CA ILE A 77 -3.81 15.56 2.69
C ILE A 77 -5.12 15.57 1.90
N GLY A 78 -6.07 14.69 2.22
CA GLY A 78 -7.29 14.42 1.44
C GLY A 78 -8.26 15.59 1.28
N ASN A 79 -8.04 16.71 1.95
CA ASN A 79 -8.81 17.94 1.81
C ASN A 79 -8.06 19.03 1.03
N GLN A 80 -6.87 18.75 0.53
CA GLN A 80 -6.13 19.68 -0.32
C GLN A 80 -6.45 19.42 -1.79
N PRO A 81 -6.58 20.48 -2.62
CA PRO A 81 -6.81 20.27 -4.04
C PRO A 81 -5.69 19.42 -4.62
N THR A 82 -6.07 18.29 -5.16
CA THR A 82 -5.16 17.45 -5.92
C THR A 82 -4.76 18.21 -7.18
N MET A 83 -3.52 18.64 -7.23
CA MET A 83 -2.95 18.97 -8.54
C MET A 83 -2.83 17.65 -9.31
N GLU A 84 -3.32 17.65 -10.53
CA GLU A 84 -3.09 16.54 -11.44
C GLU A 84 -1.60 16.22 -11.42
N ALA A 85 -1.26 15.00 -11.08
CA ALA A 85 0.11 14.56 -11.09
C ALA A 85 0.56 14.47 -12.55
N THR A 86 1.19 15.54 -13.01
CA THR A 86 1.61 15.70 -14.40
C THR A 86 2.94 14.99 -14.70
N ASP A 87 3.57 14.38 -13.73
CA ASP A 87 4.90 13.78 -13.91
C ASP A 87 4.99 12.33 -13.45
N TYR A 88 4.06 11.48 -13.91
CA TYR A 88 4.43 10.09 -14.06
C TYR A 88 5.10 9.97 -15.43
N PRO A 89 6.31 9.38 -15.51
CA PRO A 89 6.79 8.97 -16.82
C PRO A 89 5.71 8.08 -17.41
N GLU A 90 5.07 8.55 -18.47
CA GLU A 90 4.07 7.74 -19.17
C GLU A 90 4.76 6.43 -19.56
N PRO A 91 4.25 5.28 -19.12
CA PRO A 91 4.75 4.04 -19.66
C PRO A 91 4.59 4.13 -21.18
N SER A 92 5.63 3.75 -21.89
CA SER A 92 5.68 3.80 -23.36
C SER A 92 4.63 2.91 -24.03
N TYR A 93 3.80 2.24 -23.25
CA TYR A 93 2.71 1.37 -23.68
C TYR A 93 1.46 1.74 -22.89
N ARG A 94 0.50 2.38 -23.59
CA ARG A 94 -0.82 2.63 -23.03
C ARG A 94 -1.67 1.38 -23.25
N ASP A 95 -1.83 0.63 -22.18
CA ASP A 95 -2.93 -0.31 -22.07
C ASP A 95 -4.08 0.42 -21.36
N ASP A 96 -5.05 0.90 -22.13
CA ASP A 96 -6.20 1.63 -21.57
C ASP A 96 -6.96 0.78 -20.57
N ASP A 97 -7.02 -0.53 -20.78
CA ASP A 97 -7.65 -1.47 -19.85
C ASP A 97 -6.93 -1.51 -18.50
N TYR A 98 -5.61 -1.44 -18.50
CA TYR A 98 -4.81 -1.38 -17.28
C TYR A 98 -5.07 -0.12 -16.48
N TYR A 99 -5.12 1.04 -17.15
CA TYR A 99 -5.40 2.32 -16.49
C TYR A 99 -6.81 2.36 -15.90
N ASP A 100 -7.80 1.86 -16.62
CA ASP A 100 -9.17 1.78 -16.13
C ASP A 100 -9.25 0.91 -14.87
N LEU A 101 -8.56 -0.22 -14.86
CA LEU A 101 -8.51 -1.11 -13.69
C LEU A 101 -7.84 -0.42 -12.48
N VAL A 102 -6.73 0.26 -12.71
CA VAL A 102 -6.02 1.00 -11.65
C VAL A 102 -6.93 2.09 -11.06
N GLU A 103 -7.62 2.86 -11.91
CA GLU A 103 -8.56 3.88 -11.44
C GLU A 103 -9.72 3.28 -10.64
N MET A 104 -10.25 2.15 -11.08
CA MET A 104 -11.32 1.46 -10.36
C MET A 104 -10.86 1.00 -8.97
N ILE A 105 -9.65 0.47 -8.87
CA ILE A 105 -9.06 0.07 -7.60
C ILE A 105 -8.84 1.29 -6.70
N GLU A 106 -8.29 2.38 -7.23
CA GLU A 106 -8.07 3.61 -6.47
C GLU A 106 -9.38 4.25 -5.99
N ALA A 107 -10.47 4.08 -6.74
CA ALA A 107 -11.81 4.53 -6.35
C ALA A 107 -12.44 3.67 -5.24
N THR A 108 -11.92 2.48 -5.01
CA THR A 108 -12.42 1.58 -3.96
C THR A 108 -12.00 2.12 -2.58
N THR A 109 -12.93 2.05 -1.62
CA THR A 109 -12.66 2.52 -0.25
C THR A 109 -11.86 1.51 0.56
N GLU A 110 -11.18 2.00 1.60
CA GLU A 110 -10.51 1.11 2.56
C GLU A 110 -11.55 0.37 3.45
N PRO A 111 -11.29 -0.86 3.90
CA PRO A 111 -10.05 -1.62 3.73
C PRO A 111 -9.99 -2.44 2.44
N ASP A 112 -11.02 -2.41 1.62
CA ASP A 112 -11.12 -3.25 0.42
C ASP A 112 -10.00 -2.94 -0.58
N ARG A 113 -9.63 -1.68 -0.74
CA ARG A 113 -8.52 -1.28 -1.60
C ARG A 113 -7.21 -1.94 -1.18
N THR A 114 -6.88 -1.91 0.10
CA THR A 114 -5.67 -2.57 0.64
C THR A 114 -5.72 -4.08 0.43
N ILE A 115 -6.88 -4.70 0.65
CA ILE A 115 -7.08 -6.15 0.44
C ILE A 115 -6.79 -6.52 -1.03
N ILE A 116 -7.35 -5.76 -1.98
CA ILE A 116 -7.15 -6.01 -3.41
C ILE A 116 -5.67 -5.87 -3.78
N LYS A 117 -5.03 -4.79 -3.35
CA LYS A 117 -3.61 -4.53 -3.64
C LYS A 117 -2.70 -5.60 -3.05
N ALA A 118 -2.92 -5.99 -1.80
CA ALA A 118 -2.14 -7.03 -1.14
C ALA A 118 -2.34 -8.39 -1.80
N HIS A 119 -3.56 -8.72 -2.19
CA HIS A 119 -3.84 -9.95 -2.93
C HIS A 119 -3.08 -9.97 -4.27
N ALA A 120 -3.06 -8.87 -5.00
CA ALA A 120 -2.32 -8.73 -6.24
C ALA A 120 -0.80 -8.90 -6.05
N GLN A 121 -0.28 -8.55 -4.87
CA GLN A 121 1.12 -8.74 -4.51
C GLN A 121 1.45 -10.18 -4.07
N GLY A 122 0.48 -11.07 -4.04
CA GLY A 122 0.67 -12.47 -3.70
C GLY A 122 0.60 -12.81 -2.22
N PHE A 123 0.10 -11.90 -1.37
CA PHE A 123 -0.11 -12.21 0.04
C PHE A 123 -1.28 -13.19 0.21
N SER A 124 -1.12 -14.13 1.14
CA SER A 124 -2.20 -15.05 1.53
C SER A 124 -3.28 -14.31 2.31
N TYR A 125 -4.47 -14.91 2.42
CA TYR A 125 -5.56 -14.34 3.22
C TYR A 125 -5.17 -14.17 4.68
N ALA A 126 -4.39 -15.11 5.23
CA ALA A 126 -3.88 -14.99 6.61
C ALA A 126 -2.93 -13.81 6.76
N GLU A 127 -2.07 -13.58 5.79
CA GLU A 127 -1.16 -12.43 5.78
C GLU A 127 -1.94 -11.12 5.62
N ILE A 128 -2.92 -11.08 4.72
CA ILE A 128 -3.77 -9.90 4.53
C ILE A 128 -4.56 -9.60 5.80
N ALA A 129 -5.03 -10.62 6.51
CA ALA A 129 -5.68 -10.44 7.81
C ALA A 129 -4.76 -9.71 8.80
N LYS A 130 -3.49 -10.08 8.84
CA LYS A 130 -2.49 -9.40 9.68
C LYS A 130 -2.22 -7.97 9.21
N ILE A 131 -2.20 -7.72 7.91
CA ILE A 131 -1.99 -6.38 7.34
C ILE A 131 -3.15 -5.45 7.69
N THR A 132 -4.38 -5.94 7.60
CA THR A 132 -5.59 -5.12 7.75
C THR A 132 -6.16 -5.10 9.16
N GLY A 133 -5.78 -6.07 10.00
CA GLY A 133 -6.38 -6.26 11.32
C GLY A 133 -7.75 -6.96 11.28
N LEU A 134 -8.16 -7.47 10.13
CA LEU A 134 -9.40 -8.20 9.94
C LEU A 134 -9.19 -9.70 10.19
N THR A 135 -10.29 -10.45 10.33
CA THR A 135 -10.24 -11.92 10.36
C THR A 135 -10.03 -12.46 8.96
N VAL A 136 -9.52 -13.68 8.85
CA VAL A 136 -9.34 -14.37 7.56
C VAL A 136 -10.68 -14.50 6.82
N GLY A 137 -11.76 -14.82 7.54
CA GLY A 137 -13.10 -14.91 6.96
C GLY A 137 -13.58 -13.57 6.40
N ALA A 138 -13.35 -12.48 7.12
CA ALA A 138 -13.70 -11.14 6.66
C ALA A 138 -12.90 -10.76 5.40
N VAL A 139 -11.60 -11.06 5.36
CA VAL A 139 -10.76 -10.84 4.18
C VAL A 139 -11.31 -11.58 2.97
N SER A 140 -11.61 -12.86 3.12
CA SER A 140 -12.15 -13.70 2.05
C SER A 140 -13.47 -13.15 1.50
N MET A 141 -14.41 -12.79 2.37
CA MET A 141 -15.71 -12.25 1.96
C MET A 141 -15.57 -10.90 1.26
N ARG A 142 -14.75 -10.00 1.83
CA ARG A 142 -14.53 -8.67 1.26
C ARG A 142 -13.86 -8.74 -0.09
N LEU A 143 -12.84 -9.58 -0.23
CA LEU A 143 -12.13 -9.74 -1.50
C LEU A 143 -13.08 -10.29 -2.58
N THR A 144 -13.84 -11.34 -2.27
CA THR A 144 -14.79 -11.93 -3.21
C THR A 144 -15.81 -10.90 -3.69
N ARG A 145 -16.37 -10.13 -2.75
CA ARG A 145 -17.35 -9.09 -3.05
C ARG A 145 -16.74 -7.95 -3.88
N ALA A 146 -15.55 -7.50 -3.49
CA ALA A 146 -14.86 -6.41 -4.16
C ALA A 146 -14.48 -6.78 -5.60
N LEU A 147 -13.95 -7.99 -5.82
CA LEU A 147 -13.61 -8.47 -7.15
C LEU A 147 -14.84 -8.64 -8.05
N ARG A 148 -15.94 -9.09 -7.48
CA ARG A 148 -17.21 -9.20 -8.21
C ARG A 148 -17.71 -7.82 -8.65
N GLN A 149 -17.60 -6.83 -7.78
CA GLN A 149 -18.02 -5.46 -8.09
C GLN A 149 -17.12 -4.83 -9.15
N LEU A 150 -15.82 -5.01 -9.07
CA LEU A 150 -14.87 -4.54 -10.08
C LEU A 150 -15.16 -5.18 -11.45
N ARG A 151 -15.45 -6.47 -11.48
CA ARG A 151 -15.79 -7.19 -12.70
C ARG A 151 -17.05 -6.63 -13.35
N LYS A 152 -18.07 -6.30 -12.57
CA LYS A 152 -19.30 -5.67 -13.07
C LYS A 152 -19.01 -4.29 -13.69
N GLN A 153 -18.20 -3.48 -13.02
CA GLN A 153 -17.83 -2.15 -13.53
C GLN A 153 -17.01 -2.24 -14.82
N TYR A 154 -16.10 -3.21 -14.88
CA TYR A 154 -15.25 -3.40 -16.06
C TYR A 154 -16.04 -3.86 -17.29
N ASN A 155 -17.10 -4.65 -17.11
CA ASN A 155 -17.92 -5.18 -18.18
C ASN A 155 -19.07 -4.26 -18.63
N GLN A 156 -19.17 -3.06 -18.05
CA GLN A 156 -20.17 -2.06 -18.47
C GLN A 156 -19.72 -1.28 -19.71
#